data_d3f917a7aa725be51063b89ccb2de6af
#
_entry.id   d3f917a7aa725be51063b89ccb2de6af
#
_cell.length_a   1.000
_cell.length_b   1.000
_cell.length_c   1.000
_cell.angle_alpha   90.00
_cell.angle_beta   90.00
_cell.angle_gamma   90.00
#
_symmetry.space_group_name_H-M   'P 1'
#
loop_
_entity.id
_entity.type
_entity.pdbx_description
1 polymer ?
#
loop_
_entity_poly.entity_id
_entity_poly.type
_entity_poly.pdbx_seq_one_letter_code
_entity_poly.pdbx_strand_id
1 'polypeptide(L)'
;MASQTLRRLRLLAARAAALPASPHLPFSAPSRAQAHMASSSWAVLGSIPRVAPPADGADVSLALTPPPRVSILTVSPRVFPEPVTPKYFPFVLAADPSGLLLLQATLGRPWTREITDGPHGPGVHWHDSEPRYFVLDANAGSAFRLPEPKPVDIMHQALLGLIASPGGGGHYMVSELRPIMGTDHATLLSFSSEVGKWVEKSVHYPLARRIFAPIGVVSHHGRLWWVDLTWGVITSDPFASDPALRFVPLPPDRVLRSREAWGESDMYRCVGVSAGKLRFVDTYYMGRVIGGTPNISVWTLPGPDSTGWTLEHEASFGEIWADESYKATGLPVEIPTLALIHPENPDVVYFFLEKHMFGVDVRARKVVDCKLYDLVAPPRCAVASRFVRAWRLPQQQSPGMLNWSNDPILTAKDKAPHGSYPLEGLTKQTFIG
;
A
#
# COMPACT_ATOMS: atom_id res chain seq x y z
N MET A 1 -29.24 -11.25 -26.26
CA MET A 1 -27.85 -10.87 -26.59
C MET A 1 -26.79 -11.62 -25.77
N ALA A 2 -26.98 -12.89 -25.47
CA ALA A 2 -26.09 -13.69 -24.63
C ALA A 2 -25.40 -14.85 -25.38
N SER A 3 -25.29 -14.77 -26.72
CA SER A 3 -24.82 -15.89 -27.55
C SER A 3 -23.51 -15.64 -28.31
N GLN A 4 -22.88 -14.48 -28.17
CA GLN A 4 -21.63 -14.18 -28.89
C GLN A 4 -20.37 -14.28 -28.05
N THR A 5 -20.46 -14.29 -26.74
CA THR A 5 -19.31 -14.33 -25.83
C THR A 5 -18.72 -15.74 -25.63
N LEU A 6 -19.51 -16.77 -25.85
CA LEU A 6 -19.09 -18.18 -25.66
C LEU A 6 -18.37 -18.80 -26.88
N ARG A 7 -18.38 -18.16 -28.04
CA ARG A 7 -17.69 -18.63 -29.25
C ARG A 7 -16.21 -18.22 -29.33
N ARG A 8 -15.77 -17.20 -28.58
CA ARG A 8 -14.36 -16.74 -28.59
C ARG A 8 -13.41 -17.55 -27.71
N LEU A 9 -13.90 -18.33 -26.77
CA LEU A 9 -13.09 -19.14 -25.85
C LEU A 9 -12.71 -20.54 -26.37
N ARG A 10 -13.17 -20.96 -27.55
CA ARG A 10 -12.86 -22.30 -28.10
C ARG A 10 -11.86 -22.32 -29.26
N LEU A 11 -11.30 -21.18 -29.67
CA LEU A 11 -10.39 -21.08 -30.84
C LEU A 11 -8.92 -20.88 -30.50
N LEU A 12 -8.52 -20.87 -29.21
CA LEU A 12 -7.13 -20.71 -28.77
C LEU A 12 -6.44 -22.01 -28.30
N ALA A 13 -7.06 -23.16 -28.46
CA ALA A 13 -6.54 -24.44 -27.96
C ALA A 13 -5.93 -25.36 -29.03
N ALA A 14 -5.65 -24.89 -30.23
CA ALA A 14 -5.09 -25.74 -31.30
C ALA A 14 -4.06 -25.01 -32.15
N ARG A 15 -2.84 -24.85 -31.62
CA ARG A 15 -1.58 -24.72 -32.43
C ARG A 15 -0.36 -24.80 -31.53
N ALA A 16 0.02 -26.00 -31.16
CA ALA A 16 1.40 -26.31 -30.74
C ALA A 16 1.92 -27.36 -31.69
N ALA A 17 2.69 -26.94 -32.69
CA ALA A 17 3.45 -27.82 -33.57
C ALA A 17 4.90 -27.33 -33.64
N ALA A 18 5.76 -28.21 -33.16
CA ALA A 18 7.20 -28.46 -33.42
C ALA A 18 8.03 -27.40 -34.19
N LEU A 19 9.12 -26.96 -33.56
CA LEU A 19 10.29 -26.38 -34.22
C LEU A 19 11.56 -27.23 -33.95
N PRO A 20 12.49 -27.27 -34.89
CA PRO A 20 13.64 -28.21 -34.84
C PRO A 20 14.81 -27.69 -34.00
N ALA A 21 15.59 -28.63 -33.49
CA ALA A 21 16.81 -28.45 -32.73
C ALA A 21 17.92 -27.80 -33.56
N SER A 22 18.63 -26.81 -33.03
CA SER A 22 19.86 -26.23 -33.58
C SER A 22 21.07 -26.50 -32.67
N PRO A 23 22.31 -26.52 -33.21
CA PRO A 23 23.44 -27.22 -32.63
C PRO A 23 24.20 -26.45 -31.55
N HIS A 24 24.84 -27.22 -30.67
CA HIS A 24 25.69 -26.79 -29.56
C HIS A 24 26.85 -25.90 -29.98
N LEU A 25 26.97 -24.72 -29.34
CA LEU A 25 28.19 -23.91 -29.25
C LEU A 25 28.78 -24.03 -27.84
N PRO A 26 30.10 -23.98 -27.66
CA PRO A 26 30.75 -24.28 -26.40
C PRO A 26 30.57 -23.15 -25.37
N PHE A 27 30.24 -23.54 -24.14
CA PHE A 27 30.16 -22.69 -22.96
C PHE A 27 31.54 -22.13 -22.63
N SER A 28 31.71 -20.80 -22.80
CA SER A 28 32.76 -20.05 -22.14
C SER A 28 32.26 -19.66 -20.75
N ALA A 29 32.97 -20.05 -19.71
CA ALA A 29 32.67 -19.70 -18.34
C ALA A 29 32.69 -18.16 -18.17
N PRO A 30 31.68 -17.55 -17.51
CA PRO A 30 31.72 -16.12 -17.25
C PRO A 30 32.76 -15.83 -16.16
N SER A 31 33.68 -14.94 -16.48
CA SER A 31 34.58 -14.25 -15.59
C SER A 31 33.82 -13.69 -14.39
N ARG A 32 34.35 -13.90 -13.20
CA ARG A 32 33.92 -13.35 -11.92
C ARG A 32 34.04 -11.82 -11.92
N ALA A 33 33.10 -11.12 -12.55
CA ALA A 33 32.83 -9.73 -12.28
C ALA A 33 31.96 -9.70 -11.03
N GLN A 34 32.57 -9.44 -9.88
CA GLN A 34 31.88 -8.97 -8.69
C GLN A 34 31.22 -7.64 -9.05
N ALA A 35 29.97 -7.67 -9.49
CA ALA A 35 29.13 -6.50 -9.54
C ALA A 35 28.93 -6.06 -8.08
N HIS A 36 29.60 -4.97 -7.68
CA HIS A 36 29.18 -4.17 -6.54
C HIS A 36 27.72 -3.77 -6.80
N MET A 37 26.77 -4.52 -6.25
CA MET A 37 25.39 -4.09 -6.17
C MET A 37 25.37 -2.88 -5.25
N ALA A 38 25.23 -1.69 -5.82
CA ALA A 38 24.94 -0.50 -5.05
C ALA A 38 23.69 -0.82 -4.21
N SER A 39 23.84 -0.75 -2.88
CA SER A 39 22.71 -0.97 -1.97
C SER A 39 21.68 0.13 -2.26
N SER A 40 20.49 -0.25 -2.65
CA SER A 40 19.41 0.72 -2.85
C SER A 40 19.11 1.42 -1.54
N SER A 41 18.96 2.75 -1.59
CA SER A 41 18.57 3.58 -0.43
C SER A 41 17.11 3.43 -0.04
N TRP A 42 16.32 2.69 -0.86
CA TRP A 42 14.90 2.47 -0.64
C TRP A 42 14.45 1.10 -1.19
N ALA A 43 13.26 0.69 -0.75
CA ALA A 43 12.63 -0.55 -1.19
C ALA A 43 11.15 -0.31 -1.51
N VAL A 44 10.60 -1.15 -2.39
CA VAL A 44 9.15 -1.34 -2.50
C VAL A 44 8.76 -2.37 -1.46
N LEU A 45 8.08 -1.94 -0.40
CA LEU A 45 7.62 -2.83 0.66
C LEU A 45 6.19 -3.30 0.38
N GLY A 46 5.95 -4.62 0.35
CA GLY A 46 4.61 -5.17 0.32
C GLY A 46 3.87 -4.88 1.63
N SER A 47 2.65 -4.32 1.55
CA SER A 47 1.88 -3.98 2.74
C SER A 47 1.29 -5.19 3.46
N ILE A 48 1.20 -6.35 2.80
CA ILE A 48 0.75 -7.60 3.43
C ILE A 48 1.98 -8.46 3.72
N PRO A 49 2.37 -8.64 4.99
CA PRO A 49 3.50 -9.48 5.35
C PRO A 49 3.19 -10.97 5.21
N ARG A 50 4.22 -11.77 5.01
CA ARG A 50 4.16 -13.22 5.17
C ARG A 50 4.08 -13.57 6.66
N VAL A 51 3.27 -14.55 7.01
CA VAL A 51 3.26 -15.09 8.37
C VAL A 51 3.99 -16.42 8.37
N ALA A 52 5.15 -16.46 8.99
CA ALA A 52 5.98 -17.66 9.14
C ALA A 52 6.95 -17.49 10.32
N PRO A 53 7.45 -18.56 10.92
CA PRO A 53 8.52 -18.47 11.91
C PRO A 53 9.78 -17.89 11.26
N PRO A 54 10.30 -16.75 11.71
CA PRO A 54 11.60 -16.25 11.26
C PRO A 54 12.74 -17.18 11.69
N ALA A 55 13.80 -17.23 10.90
CA ALA A 55 14.90 -18.20 11.06
C ALA A 55 15.59 -18.14 12.45
N ASP A 56 15.70 -16.96 13.05
CA ASP A 56 16.48 -16.72 14.26
C ASP A 56 15.63 -16.50 15.51
N GLY A 57 14.35 -16.90 15.48
CA GLY A 57 13.42 -16.71 16.59
C GLY A 57 13.01 -15.24 16.79
N ALA A 58 13.37 -14.35 15.86
CA ALA A 58 12.93 -12.97 15.83
C ALA A 58 11.41 -12.85 15.65
N ASP A 59 10.83 -11.70 15.92
CA ASP A 59 9.41 -11.45 15.62
C ASP A 59 9.20 -11.04 14.17
N VAL A 60 10.24 -10.45 13.57
CA VAL A 60 10.19 -9.83 12.25
C VAL A 60 11.46 -10.14 11.47
N SER A 61 11.31 -10.43 10.19
CA SER A 61 12.41 -10.47 9.23
C SER A 61 12.02 -9.82 7.92
N LEU A 62 12.98 -9.33 7.17
CA LEU A 62 12.75 -8.60 5.93
C LEU A 62 13.63 -9.15 4.82
N ALA A 63 13.01 -9.63 3.74
CA ALA A 63 13.68 -10.01 2.51
C ALA A 63 13.69 -8.80 1.55
N LEU A 64 14.80 -8.05 1.54
CA LEU A 64 14.96 -6.91 0.66
C LEU A 64 15.26 -7.35 -0.77
N THR A 65 14.60 -6.71 -1.72
CA THR A 65 14.84 -6.85 -3.16
C THR A 65 14.99 -5.48 -3.80
N PRO A 66 15.86 -5.33 -4.82
CA PRO A 66 15.99 -4.06 -5.52
C PRO A 66 14.66 -3.65 -6.19
N PRO A 67 14.24 -2.39 -6.08
CA PRO A 67 13.11 -1.86 -6.83
C PRO A 67 13.25 -2.12 -8.34
N PRO A 68 12.14 -2.30 -9.06
CA PRO A 68 10.74 -2.25 -8.64
C PRO A 68 10.19 -3.57 -8.09
N ARG A 69 11.04 -4.56 -7.77
CA ARG A 69 10.58 -5.79 -7.12
C ARG A 69 10.08 -5.48 -5.71
N VAL A 70 9.04 -6.21 -5.31
CA VAL A 70 8.45 -6.05 -3.98
C VAL A 70 9.26 -6.80 -2.93
N SER A 71 9.74 -6.07 -1.92
CA SER A 71 10.38 -6.63 -0.73
C SER A 71 9.30 -7.16 0.22
N ILE A 72 9.54 -8.34 0.79
CA ILE A 72 8.56 -9.04 1.61
C ILE A 72 8.97 -9.00 3.08
N LEU A 73 8.08 -8.43 3.90
CA LEU A 73 8.15 -8.54 5.35
C LEU A 73 7.60 -9.90 5.79
N THR A 74 8.30 -10.55 6.71
CA THR A 74 7.83 -11.76 7.39
C THR A 74 7.62 -11.46 8.85
N VAL A 75 6.47 -11.82 9.40
CA VAL A 75 6.15 -11.69 10.82
C VAL A 75 5.90 -13.05 11.45
N SER A 76 6.31 -13.18 12.71
CA SER A 76 6.12 -14.41 13.50
C SER A 76 4.64 -14.72 13.73
N PRO A 77 4.24 -16.00 13.81
CA PRO A 77 2.92 -16.40 14.27
C PRO A 77 2.56 -15.88 15.69
N ARG A 78 3.53 -15.44 16.47
CA ARG A 78 3.28 -14.75 17.76
C ARG A 78 2.62 -13.38 17.56
N VAL A 79 2.94 -12.71 16.44
CA VAL A 79 2.37 -11.40 16.07
C VAL A 79 0.99 -11.59 15.43
N PHE A 80 0.86 -12.59 14.55
CA PHE A 80 -0.39 -12.91 13.88
C PHE A 80 -0.62 -14.43 13.91
N PRO A 81 -1.32 -14.96 14.92
CA PRO A 81 -1.54 -16.41 15.10
C PRO A 81 -2.61 -17.01 14.18
N GLU A 82 -3.45 -16.18 13.56
CA GLU A 82 -4.53 -16.63 12.69
C GLU A 82 -4.03 -17.08 11.31
N PRO A 83 -4.71 -18.03 10.65
CA PRO A 83 -4.42 -18.35 9.26
C PRO A 83 -4.66 -17.16 8.33
N VAL A 84 -3.67 -16.85 7.49
CA VAL A 84 -3.81 -15.79 6.47
C VAL A 84 -4.80 -16.24 5.39
N THR A 85 -5.80 -15.42 5.15
CA THR A 85 -6.81 -15.64 4.10
C THR A 85 -7.01 -14.37 3.30
N PRO A 86 -7.68 -14.38 2.14
CA PRO A 86 -7.94 -13.16 1.36
C PRO A 86 -8.76 -12.08 2.09
N LYS A 87 -9.39 -12.43 3.23
CA LYS A 87 -10.17 -11.51 4.06
C LYS A 87 -9.48 -11.20 5.39
N TYR A 88 -8.46 -11.99 5.76
CA TYR A 88 -7.78 -11.97 7.05
C TYR A 88 -6.28 -12.03 6.84
N PHE A 89 -5.63 -10.93 7.00
CA PHE A 89 -4.19 -10.80 6.88
C PHE A 89 -3.69 -9.62 7.72
N PRO A 90 -2.45 -9.69 8.22
CA PRO A 90 -1.81 -8.54 8.83
C PRO A 90 -1.51 -7.50 7.76
N PHE A 91 -1.52 -6.21 8.13
CA PHE A 91 -1.35 -5.12 7.18
C PHE A 91 -0.44 -4.03 7.72
N VAL A 92 0.59 -3.65 6.95
CA VAL A 92 1.49 -2.53 7.26
C VAL A 92 0.78 -1.22 6.95
N LEU A 93 0.47 -0.45 7.98
CA LEU A 93 -0.22 0.84 7.88
C LEU A 93 0.72 1.99 7.56
N ALA A 94 1.94 1.95 8.11
CA ALA A 94 2.95 2.99 7.90
C ALA A 94 4.36 2.38 7.93
N ALA A 95 5.29 3.02 7.21
CA ALA A 95 6.71 2.69 7.20
C ALA A 95 7.50 4.00 7.36
N ASP A 96 8.27 4.09 8.43
CA ASP A 96 9.07 5.26 8.75
C ASP A 96 10.54 5.04 8.32
N PRO A 97 11.25 6.08 7.85
CA PRO A 97 12.65 5.95 7.46
C PRO A 97 13.61 5.56 8.58
N SER A 98 13.19 5.63 9.84
CA SER A 98 13.97 5.13 10.99
C SER A 98 14.08 3.61 11.07
N GLY A 99 13.28 2.88 10.27
CA GLY A 99 13.19 1.41 10.32
C GLY A 99 11.97 0.90 11.08
N LEU A 100 11.15 1.80 11.61
CA LEU A 100 9.92 1.45 12.31
C LEU A 100 8.77 1.26 11.32
N LEU A 101 7.96 0.22 11.56
CA LEU A 101 6.77 -0.09 10.79
C LEU A 101 5.56 -0.19 11.72
N LEU A 102 4.42 0.36 11.32
CA LEU A 102 3.16 0.18 12.04
C LEU A 102 2.36 -0.94 11.39
N LEU A 103 2.08 -1.99 12.13
CA LEU A 103 1.35 -3.17 11.68
C LEU A 103 0.00 -3.27 12.40
N GLN A 104 -1.03 -3.51 11.61
CA GLN A 104 -2.31 -4.01 12.09
C GLN A 104 -2.31 -5.53 12.00
N ALA A 105 -2.67 -6.18 13.11
CA ALA A 105 -2.82 -7.62 13.22
C ALA A 105 -4.14 -7.95 13.94
N THR A 106 -5.23 -7.33 13.50
CA THR A 106 -6.57 -7.52 14.09
C THR A 106 -6.96 -8.99 14.04
N LEU A 107 -7.31 -9.54 15.18
CA LEU A 107 -7.82 -10.90 15.32
C LEU A 107 -9.35 -10.90 15.27
N GLY A 108 -9.92 -12.06 14.90
CA GLY A 108 -11.36 -12.19 14.76
C GLY A 108 -11.88 -11.69 13.39
N ARG A 109 -13.12 -11.96 13.06
CA ARG A 109 -13.69 -11.57 11.77
C ARG A 109 -13.84 -10.07 11.68
N PRO A 110 -13.29 -9.38 10.64
CA PRO A 110 -13.61 -7.99 10.42
C PRO A 110 -15.12 -7.89 10.19
N TRP A 111 -15.72 -6.85 10.72
CA TRP A 111 -17.12 -6.45 10.61
C TRP A 111 -17.87 -7.08 9.42
N THR A 112 -18.33 -8.30 9.55
CA THR A 112 -19.29 -8.90 8.64
C THR A 112 -20.65 -8.76 9.32
N ARG A 113 -21.53 -8.02 8.70
CA ARG A 113 -22.94 -7.99 9.06
C ARG A 113 -23.51 -9.39 8.78
N GLU A 114 -23.52 -10.24 9.80
CA GLU A 114 -24.23 -11.50 9.73
C GLU A 114 -25.67 -11.23 10.17
N ILE A 115 -26.61 -11.41 9.24
CA ILE A 115 -28.01 -11.39 9.55
C ILE A 115 -28.35 -12.83 9.95
N THR A 116 -28.64 -13.04 11.23
CA THR A 116 -29.11 -14.34 11.74
C THR A 116 -30.61 -14.23 11.99
N ASP A 117 -31.37 -15.15 11.44
CA ASP A 117 -32.79 -15.28 11.74
C ASP A 117 -32.95 -15.85 13.14
N GLY A 118 -33.26 -15.00 14.10
CA GLY A 118 -33.59 -15.37 15.47
C GLY A 118 -35.10 -15.50 15.69
N PRO A 119 -35.54 -16.09 16.80
CA PRO A 119 -36.96 -16.27 17.13
C PRO A 119 -37.74 -14.95 17.28
N HIS A 120 -37.06 -13.81 17.30
CA HIS A 120 -37.66 -12.47 17.37
C HIS A 120 -37.43 -11.63 16.09
N GLY A 121 -37.09 -12.29 14.98
CA GLY A 121 -36.80 -11.63 13.68
C GLY A 121 -35.29 -11.53 13.39
N PRO A 122 -34.91 -10.98 12.22
CA PRO A 122 -33.52 -10.89 11.81
C PRO A 122 -32.74 -10.01 12.79
N GLY A 123 -31.75 -10.62 13.46
CA GLY A 123 -30.81 -9.96 14.33
C GLY A 123 -29.50 -9.64 13.59
N VAL A 124 -28.92 -8.48 13.87
CA VAL A 124 -27.57 -8.14 13.42
C VAL A 124 -26.60 -8.51 14.53
N HIS A 125 -25.81 -9.55 14.30
CA HIS A 125 -24.71 -9.89 15.19
C HIS A 125 -23.41 -9.25 14.68
N TRP A 126 -22.78 -8.50 15.58
CA TRP A 126 -21.45 -7.97 15.39
C TRP A 126 -20.47 -8.98 16.00
N HIS A 127 -19.57 -9.51 15.19
CA HIS A 127 -18.49 -10.32 15.74
C HIS A 127 -17.46 -9.40 16.37
N ASP A 128 -17.08 -9.68 17.60
CA ASP A 128 -16.02 -8.97 18.31
C ASP A 128 -14.69 -9.24 17.59
N SER A 129 -14.23 -8.26 16.83
CA SER A 129 -12.86 -8.25 16.34
C SER A 129 -11.99 -7.59 17.40
N GLU A 130 -10.89 -8.23 17.77
CA GLU A 130 -9.89 -7.63 18.65
C GLU A 130 -8.86 -6.88 17.78
N PRO A 131 -8.92 -5.54 17.70
CA PRO A 131 -7.91 -4.79 16.98
C PRO A 131 -6.59 -4.88 17.75
N ARG A 132 -5.55 -5.39 17.09
CA ARG A 132 -4.18 -5.44 17.59
C ARG A 132 -3.28 -4.66 16.68
N TYR A 133 -2.48 -3.80 17.29
CA TYR A 133 -1.51 -2.99 16.57
C TYR A 133 -0.12 -3.22 17.15
N PHE A 134 0.87 -3.26 16.27
CA PHE A 134 2.27 -3.45 16.65
C PHE A 134 3.14 -2.37 15.99
N VAL A 135 4.15 -1.93 16.72
CA VAL A 135 5.28 -1.24 16.12
C VAL A 135 6.40 -2.25 15.97
N LEU A 136 6.81 -2.47 14.73
CA LEU A 136 7.88 -3.38 14.37
C LEU A 136 9.17 -2.56 14.21
N ASP A 137 10.26 -3.04 14.75
CA ASP A 137 11.60 -2.52 14.47
C ASP A 137 12.31 -3.49 13.51
N ALA A 138 12.43 -3.07 12.25
CA ALA A 138 13.05 -3.88 11.21
C ALA A 138 14.57 -4.04 11.44
N ASN A 139 15.22 -3.13 12.18
CA ASN A 139 16.65 -3.20 12.50
C ASN A 139 16.90 -4.19 13.63
N ALA A 140 16.05 -4.19 14.65
CA ALA A 140 16.15 -5.08 15.82
C ALA A 140 15.46 -6.45 15.59
N GLY A 141 14.65 -6.60 14.53
CA GLY A 141 13.86 -7.81 14.30
C GLY A 141 12.81 -8.05 15.37
N SER A 142 12.31 -7.01 16.03
CA SER A 142 11.39 -7.09 17.16
C SER A 142 10.02 -6.48 16.86
N ALA A 143 9.00 -6.92 17.61
CA ALA A 143 7.65 -6.41 17.54
C ALA A 143 7.16 -5.99 18.93
N PHE A 144 6.73 -4.74 19.06
CA PHE A 144 6.12 -4.21 20.27
C PHE A 144 4.60 -4.08 20.06
N ARG A 145 3.82 -4.81 20.84
CA ARG A 145 2.36 -4.66 20.85
C ARG A 145 1.98 -3.36 21.54
N LEU A 146 1.27 -2.49 20.85
CA LEU A 146 0.70 -1.29 21.45
C LEU A 146 -0.34 -1.68 22.50
N PRO A 147 -0.31 -1.06 23.69
CA PRO A 147 -1.37 -1.24 24.69
C PRO A 147 -2.70 -0.73 24.13
N GLU A 148 -3.79 -1.34 24.54
CA GLU A 148 -5.13 -0.87 24.18
C GLU A 148 -5.39 0.50 24.83
N PRO A 149 -5.83 1.50 24.08
CA PRO A 149 -6.24 2.76 24.69
C PRO A 149 -7.54 2.55 25.46
N LYS A 150 -7.56 3.00 26.71
CA LYS A 150 -8.76 2.92 27.57
C LYS A 150 -9.17 4.32 27.97
N PRO A 151 -10.47 4.65 28.02
CA PRO A 151 -11.63 3.77 27.85
C PRO A 151 -12.12 3.60 26.40
N VAL A 152 -11.49 4.18 25.42
CA VAL A 152 -12.00 4.28 24.03
C VAL A 152 -11.03 3.60 23.07
N ASP A 153 -11.49 2.57 22.38
CA ASP A 153 -10.71 1.82 21.37
C ASP A 153 -10.33 2.66 20.16
N ILE A 154 -9.33 2.20 19.39
CA ILE A 154 -8.96 2.80 18.11
C ILE A 154 -10.15 2.70 17.14
N MET A 155 -10.60 3.83 16.62
CA MET A 155 -11.79 3.92 15.78
C MET A 155 -11.58 3.27 14.40
N HIS A 156 -10.46 3.61 13.75
CA HIS A 156 -10.20 3.08 12.41
C HIS A 156 -8.72 3.13 12.05
N GLN A 157 -8.23 2.03 11.50
CA GLN A 157 -6.82 1.87 11.11
C GLN A 157 -6.29 2.94 10.15
N ALA A 158 -7.13 3.45 9.24
CA ALA A 158 -6.72 4.48 8.28
C ALA A 158 -6.51 5.86 8.92
N LEU A 159 -6.91 6.04 10.19
CA LEU A 159 -6.68 7.25 10.97
C LEU A 159 -5.38 7.19 11.79
N LEU A 160 -4.74 6.01 11.85
CA LEU A 160 -3.60 5.74 12.70
C LEU A 160 -2.29 5.96 11.92
N GLY A 161 -1.43 6.84 12.43
CA GLY A 161 -0.12 7.15 11.85
C GLY A 161 1.01 6.87 12.82
N LEU A 162 2.20 6.57 12.28
CA LEU A 162 3.46 6.38 13.00
C LEU A 162 4.45 7.46 12.59
N ILE A 163 5.16 8.00 13.56
CA ILE A 163 6.25 8.96 13.33
C ILE A 163 7.36 8.78 14.37
N ALA A 164 8.60 8.68 13.89
CA ALA A 164 9.76 8.69 14.77
C ALA A 164 10.03 10.10 15.34
N SER A 165 10.58 10.15 16.53
CA SER A 165 10.94 11.43 17.18
C SER A 165 12.03 12.15 16.38
N PRO A 166 11.85 13.45 16.08
CA PRO A 166 12.88 14.26 15.42
C PRO A 166 14.18 14.35 16.23
N GLY A 167 14.09 14.20 17.55
CA GLY A 167 15.24 14.22 18.45
C GLY A 167 16.11 12.95 18.46
N GLY A 168 15.72 11.93 17.70
CA GLY A 168 16.39 10.62 17.72
C GLY A 168 16.07 9.82 18.99
N GLY A 169 17.01 8.98 19.45
CA GLY A 169 16.83 8.18 20.69
C GLY A 169 15.91 6.97 20.54
N GLY A 170 15.47 6.64 19.32
CA GLY A 170 14.58 5.50 19.08
C GLY A 170 13.12 5.70 19.55
N HIS A 171 12.77 6.90 20.03
CA HIS A 171 11.40 7.22 20.43
C HIS A 171 10.50 7.48 19.24
N TYR A 172 9.22 7.18 19.40
CA TYR A 172 8.19 7.37 18.37
C TYR A 172 6.84 7.69 18.97
N MET A 173 5.95 8.22 18.14
CA MET A 173 4.55 8.34 18.44
C MET A 173 3.69 7.58 17.43
N VAL A 174 2.60 7.01 17.94
CA VAL A 174 1.50 6.49 17.13
C VAL A 174 0.27 7.31 17.46
N SER A 175 -0.31 7.99 16.46
CA SER A 175 -1.41 8.92 16.72
C SER A 175 -2.61 8.63 15.82
N GLU A 176 -3.80 8.68 16.41
CA GLU A 176 -5.08 8.59 15.74
C GLU A 176 -5.81 9.94 15.77
N LEU A 177 -6.27 10.40 14.61
CA LEU A 177 -7.15 11.57 14.52
C LEU A 177 -8.61 11.12 14.57
N ARG A 178 -9.37 11.62 15.54
CA ARG A 178 -10.78 11.29 15.80
C ARG A 178 -11.67 12.52 15.64
N PRO A 179 -12.19 12.83 14.45
CA PRO A 179 -13.14 13.90 14.28
C PRO A 179 -14.45 13.63 15.02
N ILE A 180 -14.99 14.63 15.71
CA ILE A 180 -16.30 14.54 16.35
C ILE A 180 -17.33 15.12 15.37
N MET A 181 -18.14 14.23 14.80
CA MET A 181 -19.09 14.57 13.74
C MET A 181 -20.04 15.71 14.14
N GLY A 182 -20.17 16.68 13.24
CA GLY A 182 -21.07 17.83 13.44
C GLY A 182 -20.53 18.92 14.35
N THR A 183 -19.29 18.82 14.80
CA THR A 183 -18.61 19.82 15.63
C THR A 183 -17.33 20.31 14.95
N ASP A 184 -16.76 21.37 15.49
CA ASP A 184 -15.44 21.91 15.13
C ASP A 184 -14.33 21.36 16.04
N HIS A 185 -14.56 20.20 16.65
CA HIS A 185 -13.63 19.53 17.54
C HIS A 185 -13.23 18.15 17.01
N ALA A 186 -12.01 17.76 17.33
CA ALA A 186 -11.49 16.41 17.17
C ALA A 186 -10.65 16.02 18.39
N THR A 187 -10.44 14.74 18.57
CA THR A 187 -9.48 14.20 19.52
C THR A 187 -8.26 13.71 18.76
N LEU A 188 -7.07 14.12 19.18
CA LEU A 188 -5.82 13.49 18.80
C LEU A 188 -5.40 12.53 19.92
N LEU A 189 -5.58 11.23 19.70
CA LEU A 189 -5.17 10.17 20.61
C LEU A 189 -3.76 9.73 20.23
N SER A 190 -2.77 9.91 21.11
CA SER A 190 -1.36 9.63 20.80
C SER A 190 -0.73 8.71 21.84
N PHE A 191 -0.10 7.63 21.37
CA PHE A 191 0.80 6.81 22.17
C PHE A 191 2.22 7.32 22.03
N SER A 192 2.87 7.59 23.15
CA SER A 192 4.29 7.92 23.20
C SER A 192 5.11 6.74 23.69
N SER A 193 6.10 6.28 22.92
CA SER A 193 7.00 5.21 23.33
C SER A 193 7.93 5.64 24.50
N GLU A 194 8.16 6.93 24.67
CA GLU A 194 8.94 7.48 25.78
C GLU A 194 8.20 7.35 27.12
N VAL A 195 6.88 7.65 27.07
CA VAL A 195 6.02 7.63 28.27
C VAL A 195 5.35 6.27 28.48
N GLY A 196 5.21 5.48 27.41
CA GLY A 196 4.53 4.17 27.45
C GLY A 196 3.01 4.25 27.61
N LYS A 197 2.38 5.39 27.32
CA LYS A 197 0.95 5.64 27.55
C LYS A 197 0.28 6.35 26.37
N TRP A 198 -1.01 6.11 26.24
CA TRP A 198 -1.90 6.89 25.40
C TRP A 198 -2.29 8.18 26.12
N VAL A 199 -2.30 9.28 25.37
CA VAL A 199 -2.73 10.61 25.82
C VAL A 199 -3.72 11.16 24.81
N GLU A 200 -4.84 11.66 25.29
CA GLU A 200 -5.85 12.35 24.47
C GLU A 200 -5.66 13.86 24.57
N LYS A 201 -5.70 14.54 23.42
CA LYS A 201 -5.71 15.99 23.33
C LYS A 201 -6.90 16.41 22.49
N SER A 202 -7.73 17.34 23.02
CA SER A 202 -8.77 17.97 22.23
C SER A 202 -8.14 19.02 21.32
N VAL A 203 -8.53 19.04 20.04
CA VAL A 203 -8.00 19.93 19.03
C VAL A 203 -9.13 20.54 18.21
N HIS A 204 -8.92 21.76 17.72
CA HIS A 204 -9.88 22.38 16.79
C HIS A 204 -9.86 21.63 15.45
N TYR A 205 -11.06 21.23 14.96
CA TYR A 205 -11.22 20.49 13.70
C TYR A 205 -11.67 21.43 12.58
N PRO A 206 -10.86 21.60 11.53
CA PRO A 206 -11.11 22.64 10.51
C PRO A 206 -12.24 22.30 9.53
N LEU A 207 -12.85 21.11 9.62
CA LEU A 207 -13.77 20.57 8.62
C LEU A 207 -15.14 20.14 9.18
N ALA A 208 -15.71 20.94 10.07
CA ALA A 208 -16.95 20.60 10.80
C ALA A 208 -18.15 20.16 9.94
N ARG A 209 -18.20 20.53 8.66
CA ARG A 209 -19.37 20.33 7.78
C ARG A 209 -19.24 19.18 6.78
N ARG A 210 -18.08 18.52 6.69
CA ARG A 210 -17.84 17.44 5.72
C ARG A 210 -17.13 16.25 6.38
N ILE A 211 -17.57 15.06 6.01
CA ILE A 211 -16.88 13.83 6.41
C ILE A 211 -15.53 13.78 5.71
N PHE A 212 -14.48 13.69 6.49
CA PHE A 212 -13.13 13.42 6.04
C PHE A 212 -12.89 11.92 6.14
N ALA A 213 -12.59 11.27 5.02
CA ALA A 213 -12.43 9.84 4.92
C ALA A 213 -11.00 9.48 4.47
N PRO A 214 -10.03 9.50 5.37
CA PRO A 214 -8.65 9.20 5.03
C PRO A 214 -8.49 7.73 4.68
N ILE A 215 -7.58 7.46 3.76
CA ILE A 215 -7.17 6.10 3.36
C ILE A 215 -5.87 5.65 4.04
N GLY A 216 -5.18 6.55 4.70
CA GLY A 216 -3.92 6.30 5.40
C GLY A 216 -3.26 7.58 5.87
N VAL A 217 -2.12 7.41 6.51
CA VAL A 217 -1.34 8.49 7.11
C VAL A 217 0.11 8.42 6.65
N VAL A 218 0.69 9.56 6.33
CA VAL A 218 2.09 9.72 5.92
C VAL A 218 2.82 10.56 6.96
N SER A 219 4.01 10.12 7.39
CA SER A 219 4.92 10.92 8.23
C SER A 219 5.85 11.76 7.36
N HIS A 220 5.92 13.06 7.62
CA HIS A 220 6.79 13.97 6.88
C HIS A 220 7.05 15.27 7.63
N HIS A 221 8.30 15.75 7.67
CA HIS A 221 8.73 16.98 8.35
C HIS A 221 8.24 17.10 9.81
N GLY A 222 8.38 16.04 10.60
CA GLY A 222 7.96 16.03 12.00
C GLY A 222 6.44 16.06 12.21
N ARG A 223 5.67 15.87 11.15
CA ARG A 223 4.20 15.90 11.17
C ARG A 223 3.59 14.62 10.62
N LEU A 224 2.40 14.30 11.08
CA LEU A 224 1.52 13.31 10.47
C LEU A 224 0.58 14.00 9.49
N TRP A 225 0.34 13.33 8.35
CA TRP A 225 -0.51 13.79 7.26
C TRP A 225 -1.56 12.73 6.98
N TRP A 226 -2.80 12.97 7.42
CA TRP A 226 -3.96 12.13 7.10
C TRP A 226 -4.44 12.46 5.70
N VAL A 227 -4.54 11.43 4.84
CA VAL A 227 -4.75 11.61 3.40
C VAL A 227 -6.16 11.17 3.01
N ASP A 228 -6.99 12.11 2.59
CA ASP A 228 -8.24 11.85 1.86
C ASP A 228 -8.01 12.17 0.38
N LEU A 229 -7.93 11.13 -0.45
CA LEU A 229 -7.65 11.26 -1.90
C LEU A 229 -8.79 11.91 -2.68
N THR A 230 -9.92 12.19 -2.05
CA THR A 230 -11.05 12.86 -2.68
C THR A 230 -11.10 14.35 -2.40
N TRP A 231 -10.42 14.79 -1.32
CA TRP A 231 -10.64 16.15 -0.85
C TRP A 231 -9.38 16.92 -0.44
N GLY A 232 -8.48 16.27 0.31
CA GLY A 232 -7.30 16.94 0.82
C GLY A 232 -6.57 16.18 1.88
N VAL A 233 -5.67 16.86 2.56
CA VAL A 233 -4.89 16.29 3.66
C VAL A 233 -5.06 17.13 4.93
N ILE A 234 -5.12 16.48 6.09
CA ILE A 234 -5.02 17.14 7.39
C ILE A 234 -3.63 16.85 7.94
N THR A 235 -3.01 17.83 8.56
CA THR A 235 -1.69 17.64 9.18
C THR A 235 -1.64 18.19 10.60
N SER A 236 -0.82 17.54 11.43
CA SER A 236 -0.50 17.97 12.79
C SER A 236 0.88 17.47 13.20
N ASP A 237 1.50 18.20 14.12
CA ASP A 237 2.67 17.76 14.87
C ASP A 237 2.19 17.08 16.17
N PRO A 238 2.30 15.75 16.30
CA PRO A 238 1.86 15.06 17.52
C PRO A 238 2.78 15.31 18.72
N PHE A 239 4.03 15.76 18.49
CA PHE A 239 4.98 16.06 19.56
C PHE A 239 4.74 17.43 20.21
N ALA A 240 3.99 18.31 19.55
CA ALA A 240 3.68 19.63 20.10
C ALA A 240 2.90 19.50 21.42
N SER A 241 3.22 20.39 22.37
CA SER A 241 2.46 20.49 23.63
C SER A 241 0.99 20.81 23.38
N ASP A 242 0.74 21.69 22.42
CA ASP A 242 -0.59 22.09 21.92
C ASP A 242 -0.66 21.82 20.41
N PRO A 243 -1.07 20.60 19.99
CA PRO A 243 -1.11 20.23 18.57
C PRO A 243 -2.28 20.94 17.86
N ALA A 244 -1.99 21.54 16.71
CA ALA A 244 -2.99 22.15 15.86
C ALA A 244 -3.21 21.34 14.60
N LEU A 245 -4.48 21.21 14.16
CA LEU A 245 -4.84 20.61 12.89
C LEU A 245 -4.88 21.67 11.79
N ARG A 246 -4.30 21.34 10.65
CA ARG A 246 -4.38 22.18 9.46
C ARG A 246 -4.83 21.35 8.27
N PHE A 247 -5.80 21.86 7.53
CA PHE A 247 -6.29 21.27 6.29
C PHE A 247 -5.64 21.92 5.07
N VAL A 248 -5.19 21.09 4.13
CA VAL A 248 -4.72 21.51 2.82
C VAL A 248 -5.58 20.81 1.77
N PRO A 249 -6.45 21.53 1.05
CA PRO A 249 -7.27 20.94 0.00
C PRO A 249 -6.40 20.40 -1.14
N LEU A 250 -6.88 19.38 -1.87
CA LEU A 250 -6.32 19.00 -3.17
C LEU A 250 -6.45 20.16 -4.16
N PRO A 251 -5.71 20.15 -5.29
CA PRO A 251 -5.89 21.16 -6.33
C PRO A 251 -7.38 21.29 -6.70
N PRO A 252 -7.89 22.51 -6.97
CA PRO A 252 -9.33 22.76 -7.11
C PRO A 252 -10.04 21.86 -8.12
N ASP A 253 -9.40 21.59 -9.25
CA ASP A 253 -9.93 20.72 -10.32
C ASP A 253 -9.79 19.22 -10.01
N ARG A 254 -9.17 18.88 -8.88
CA ARG A 254 -8.91 17.48 -8.45
C ARG A 254 -9.73 17.08 -7.24
N VAL A 255 -10.50 17.99 -6.66
CA VAL A 255 -11.43 17.66 -5.58
C VAL A 255 -12.62 16.90 -6.15
N LEU A 256 -12.87 15.67 -5.65
CA LEU A 256 -14.01 14.87 -6.07
C LEU A 256 -15.26 15.25 -5.26
N ARG A 257 -16.38 15.38 -5.94
CA ARG A 257 -17.69 15.49 -5.29
C ARG A 257 -18.08 14.14 -4.71
N SER A 258 -18.47 14.13 -3.46
CA SER A 258 -18.75 13.00 -2.57
C SER A 258 -19.23 11.69 -3.24
N ARG A 259 -18.75 10.55 -2.74
CA ARG A 259 -19.16 9.16 -2.99
C ARG A 259 -18.77 8.51 -4.32
N GLU A 260 -18.45 9.27 -5.38
CA GLU A 260 -18.18 8.69 -6.69
C GLU A 260 -16.87 7.87 -6.78
N ALA A 261 -15.99 8.01 -5.81
CA ALA A 261 -14.67 7.35 -5.81
C ALA A 261 -14.34 6.60 -4.51
N TRP A 262 -15.33 6.33 -3.65
CA TRP A 262 -15.10 5.56 -2.44
C TRP A 262 -14.77 4.11 -2.78
N GLY A 263 -13.59 3.66 -2.38
CA GLY A 263 -13.11 2.29 -2.56
C GLY A 263 -12.20 2.07 -3.77
N GLU A 264 -12.10 3.03 -4.71
CA GLU A 264 -11.28 2.91 -5.92
C GLU A 264 -10.28 4.07 -6.11
N SER A 265 -10.36 5.11 -5.28
CA SER A 265 -9.53 6.31 -5.44
C SER A 265 -8.03 6.01 -5.38
N ASP A 266 -7.61 5.03 -4.61
CA ASP A 266 -6.22 4.59 -4.48
C ASP A 266 -5.73 3.70 -5.64
N MET A 267 -6.58 3.37 -6.60
CA MET A 267 -6.16 2.80 -7.89
C MET A 267 -5.61 3.87 -8.85
N TYR A 268 -6.03 5.13 -8.66
CA TYR A 268 -5.75 6.22 -9.58
C TYR A 268 -5.05 7.41 -8.94
N ARG A 269 -5.00 7.45 -7.61
CA ARG A 269 -4.47 8.56 -6.83
C ARG A 269 -3.58 8.08 -5.69
N CYS A 270 -2.53 8.83 -5.41
CA CYS A 270 -1.77 8.62 -4.18
C CYS A 270 -1.14 9.93 -3.70
N VAL A 271 -0.87 9.99 -2.40
CA VAL A 271 -0.03 10.99 -1.77
C VAL A 271 1.15 10.28 -1.13
N GLY A 272 2.35 10.77 -1.39
CA GLY A 272 3.58 10.19 -0.84
C GLY A 272 4.68 11.25 -0.73
N VAL A 273 5.79 10.85 -0.10
CA VAL A 273 6.99 11.70 0.03
C VAL A 273 7.97 11.33 -1.05
N SER A 274 8.43 12.32 -1.82
CA SER A 274 9.44 12.16 -2.84
C SER A 274 10.38 13.37 -2.85
N ALA A 275 11.70 13.11 -2.90
CA ALA A 275 12.73 14.15 -2.85
C ALA A 275 12.50 15.17 -1.73
N GLY A 276 12.09 14.69 -0.54
CA GLY A 276 11.85 15.55 0.62
C GLY A 276 10.63 16.47 0.55
N LYS A 277 9.67 16.21 -0.35
CA LYS A 277 8.42 16.97 -0.47
C LYS A 277 7.22 16.05 -0.52
N LEU A 278 6.09 16.52 -0.03
CA LEU A 278 4.82 15.83 -0.19
C LEU A 278 4.33 16.01 -1.63
N ARG A 279 3.95 14.89 -2.27
CA ARG A 279 3.48 14.85 -3.65
C ARG A 279 2.13 14.18 -3.75
N PHE A 280 1.31 14.70 -4.65
CA PHE A 280 0.04 14.11 -5.04
C PHE A 280 0.12 13.72 -6.51
N VAL A 281 -0.16 12.46 -6.81
CA VAL A 281 -0.27 11.93 -8.19
C VAL A 281 -1.71 11.60 -8.46
N ASP A 282 -2.20 12.03 -9.61
CA ASP A 282 -3.56 11.82 -10.08
C ASP A 282 -3.53 11.32 -11.52
N THR A 283 -4.10 10.12 -11.72
CA THR A 283 -4.40 9.55 -13.04
C THR A 283 -5.90 9.39 -13.24
N TYR A 284 -6.70 9.94 -12.29
CA TYR A 284 -8.15 9.82 -12.32
C TYR A 284 -8.74 10.63 -13.47
N TYR A 285 -9.39 9.93 -14.36
CA TYR A 285 -10.05 10.52 -15.51
C TYR A 285 -11.46 10.99 -15.12
N MET A 286 -11.59 12.26 -14.79
CA MET A 286 -12.89 12.89 -14.45
C MET A 286 -13.82 13.09 -15.67
N GLY A 287 -13.34 12.82 -16.86
CA GLY A 287 -14.11 13.03 -18.09
C GLY A 287 -14.61 11.73 -18.67
N ARG A 288 -15.91 11.51 -18.67
CA ARG A 288 -16.60 10.68 -19.65
C ARG A 288 -16.46 11.29 -21.08
N VAL A 289 -15.28 11.78 -21.41
CA VAL A 289 -14.97 12.14 -22.80
C VAL A 289 -14.74 10.83 -23.50
N ILE A 290 -15.76 10.40 -24.20
CA ILE A 290 -15.69 9.23 -25.07
C ILE A 290 -14.49 9.42 -26.01
N GLY A 291 -13.43 8.60 -25.82
CA GLY A 291 -12.24 8.60 -26.68
C GLY A 291 -11.02 9.39 -26.19
N GLY A 292 -11.03 9.99 -24.99
CA GLY A 292 -9.83 10.66 -24.43
C GLY A 292 -8.85 9.70 -23.79
N THR A 293 -7.55 9.94 -23.96
CA THR A 293 -6.49 9.21 -23.25
C THR A 293 -6.30 9.84 -21.86
N PRO A 294 -6.24 9.07 -20.78
CA PRO A 294 -6.00 9.62 -19.45
C PRO A 294 -4.61 10.20 -19.32
N ASN A 295 -4.49 11.20 -18.46
CA ASN A 295 -3.24 11.88 -18.15
C ASN A 295 -2.73 11.49 -16.76
N ILE A 296 -1.42 11.53 -16.59
CA ILE A 296 -0.76 11.50 -15.29
C ILE A 296 -0.44 12.95 -14.93
N SER A 297 -0.86 13.41 -13.76
CA SER A 297 -0.44 14.71 -13.22
C SER A 297 0.24 14.54 -11.87
N VAL A 298 1.39 15.20 -11.71
CA VAL A 298 2.21 15.19 -10.50
C VAL A 298 2.21 16.59 -9.89
N TRP A 299 1.71 16.67 -8.68
CA TRP A 299 1.60 17.91 -7.91
C TRP A 299 2.51 17.86 -6.69
N THR A 300 3.09 18.98 -6.32
CA THR A 300 3.96 19.12 -5.15
C THR A 300 3.40 20.13 -4.17
N LEU A 301 3.42 19.79 -2.89
CA LEU A 301 3.25 20.73 -1.81
C LEU A 301 4.62 21.36 -1.52
N PRO A 302 4.84 22.67 -1.78
CA PRO A 302 6.16 23.28 -1.72
C PRO A 302 6.85 23.19 -0.35
N GLY A 303 6.07 23.25 0.72
CA GLY A 303 6.57 23.12 2.09
C GLY A 303 5.49 22.70 3.06
N PRO A 304 5.85 22.34 4.30
CA PRO A 304 4.90 21.83 5.29
C PRO A 304 3.84 22.86 5.71
N ASP A 305 4.11 24.15 5.50
CA ASP A 305 3.17 25.23 5.81
C ASP A 305 2.46 25.81 4.57
N SER A 306 2.72 25.23 3.39
CA SER A 306 2.03 25.64 2.16
C SER A 306 0.56 25.27 2.20
N THR A 307 -0.29 26.14 1.61
CA THR A 307 -1.74 25.96 1.54
C THR A 307 -2.22 25.48 0.17
N GLY A 308 -1.32 25.35 -0.79
CA GLY A 308 -1.66 24.97 -2.15
C GLY A 308 -0.59 24.11 -2.82
N TRP A 309 -1.02 23.35 -3.80
CA TRP A 309 -0.20 22.46 -4.60
C TRP A 309 0.26 23.15 -5.88
N THR A 310 1.46 22.82 -6.33
CA THR A 310 2.02 23.26 -7.60
C THR A 310 2.07 22.07 -8.55
N LEU A 311 1.52 22.21 -9.75
CA LEU A 311 1.65 21.21 -10.81
C LEU A 311 3.12 21.22 -11.30
N GLU A 312 3.81 20.09 -11.22
CA GLU A 312 5.17 19.96 -11.71
C GLU A 312 5.21 19.31 -13.09
N HIS A 313 4.47 18.21 -13.28
CA HIS A 313 4.47 17.45 -14.51
C HIS A 313 3.07 17.01 -14.89
N GLU A 314 2.81 16.97 -16.19
CA GLU A 314 1.66 16.33 -16.78
C GLU A 314 2.10 15.58 -18.06
N ALA A 315 1.61 14.35 -18.23
CA ALA A 315 1.87 13.54 -19.41
C ALA A 315 0.64 12.70 -19.76
N SER A 316 0.41 12.50 -21.06
CA SER A 316 -0.62 11.60 -21.53
C SER A 316 -0.11 10.16 -21.57
N PHE A 317 -0.92 9.19 -21.15
CA PHE A 317 -0.61 7.77 -21.35
C PHE A 317 -0.42 7.44 -22.84
N GLY A 318 -1.10 8.14 -23.76
CA GLY A 318 -0.91 7.97 -25.19
C GLY A 318 0.52 8.28 -25.66
N GLU A 319 1.14 9.32 -25.10
CA GLU A 319 2.54 9.65 -25.38
C GLU A 319 3.49 8.58 -24.84
N ILE A 320 3.23 8.06 -23.63
CA ILE A 320 4.02 7.00 -23.00
C ILE A 320 3.91 5.69 -23.81
N TRP A 321 2.70 5.29 -24.19
CA TRP A 321 2.48 4.08 -25.00
C TRP A 321 3.11 4.15 -26.39
N ALA A 322 3.23 5.37 -26.96
CA ALA A 322 3.87 5.59 -28.26
C ALA A 322 5.40 5.49 -28.20
N ASP A 323 6.01 5.64 -27.02
CA ASP A 323 7.47 5.60 -26.86
C ASP A 323 8.03 4.17 -26.98
N GLU A 324 9.23 4.05 -27.53
CA GLU A 324 9.90 2.77 -27.75
C GLU A 324 10.22 2.05 -26.41
N SER A 325 10.45 2.80 -25.33
CA SER A 325 10.69 2.21 -24.00
C SER A 325 9.48 1.45 -23.47
N TYR A 326 8.25 1.94 -23.75
CA TYR A 326 7.03 1.22 -23.40
C TYR A 326 6.82 -0.01 -24.31
N LYS A 327 6.96 0.15 -25.60
CA LYS A 327 6.81 -0.95 -26.58
C LYS A 327 7.78 -2.09 -26.28
N ALA A 328 9.00 -1.77 -25.86
CA ALA A 328 10.01 -2.76 -25.47
C ALA A 328 9.61 -3.60 -24.24
N THR A 329 8.69 -3.15 -23.39
CA THR A 329 8.19 -3.94 -22.26
C THR A 329 7.28 -5.09 -22.66
N GLY A 330 6.64 -4.98 -23.84
CA GLY A 330 5.62 -5.94 -24.30
C GLY A 330 4.28 -5.84 -23.54
N LEU A 331 4.09 -4.82 -22.71
CA LEU A 331 2.84 -4.61 -21.97
C LEU A 331 1.70 -4.19 -22.90
N PRO A 332 0.45 -4.56 -22.57
CA PRO A 332 -0.73 -4.13 -23.33
C PRO A 332 -0.95 -2.61 -23.20
N VAL A 333 -1.59 -2.04 -24.22
CA VAL A 333 -2.01 -0.62 -24.20
C VAL A 333 -3.32 -0.50 -23.40
N GLU A 334 -3.18 -0.48 -22.08
CA GLU A 334 -4.27 -0.40 -21.12
C GLU A 334 -3.94 0.59 -20.01
N ILE A 335 -4.95 1.15 -19.36
CA ILE A 335 -4.78 2.09 -18.26
C ILE A 335 -4.25 1.31 -17.04
N PRO A 336 -3.03 1.61 -16.57
CA PRO A 336 -2.45 0.91 -15.44
C PRO A 336 -3.02 1.43 -14.11
N THR A 337 -2.90 0.62 -13.07
CA THR A 337 -3.21 1.02 -11.71
C THR A 337 -1.99 1.66 -11.06
N LEU A 338 -2.20 2.79 -10.39
CA LEU A 338 -1.14 3.49 -9.67
C LEU A 338 -0.59 2.62 -8.52
N ALA A 339 0.72 2.51 -8.42
CA ALA A 339 1.40 1.79 -7.36
C ALA A 339 1.98 2.74 -6.30
N LEU A 340 2.99 3.52 -6.67
CA LEU A 340 3.69 4.42 -5.74
C LEU A 340 4.48 5.50 -6.49
N ILE A 341 4.92 6.51 -5.74
CA ILE A 341 5.85 7.55 -6.19
C ILE A 341 7.26 7.14 -5.77
N HIS A 342 8.25 7.29 -6.65
CA HIS A 342 9.65 7.03 -6.30
C HIS A 342 10.08 7.98 -5.17
N PRO A 343 10.65 7.49 -4.06
CA PRO A 343 10.87 8.34 -2.88
C PRO A 343 11.99 9.37 -3.04
N GLU A 344 12.89 9.20 -4.02
CA GLU A 344 14.05 10.06 -4.24
C GLU A 344 14.04 10.76 -5.60
N ASN A 345 13.43 10.16 -6.62
CA ASN A 345 13.30 10.77 -7.95
C ASN A 345 11.86 11.25 -8.17
N PRO A 346 11.60 12.58 -8.11
CA PRO A 346 10.26 13.15 -8.19
C PRO A 346 9.59 12.96 -9.56
N ASP A 347 10.36 12.67 -10.59
CA ASP A 347 9.87 12.53 -11.96
C ASP A 347 9.34 11.11 -12.24
N VAL A 348 9.63 10.13 -11.33
CA VAL A 348 9.28 8.71 -11.54
C VAL A 348 8.08 8.28 -10.70
N VAL A 349 7.10 7.70 -11.38
CA VAL A 349 5.89 7.12 -10.79
C VAL A 349 5.78 5.66 -11.23
N TYR A 350 5.43 4.77 -10.30
CA TYR A 350 5.27 3.34 -10.55
C TYR A 350 3.82 2.94 -10.70
N PHE A 351 3.59 1.97 -11.59
CA PHE A 351 2.28 1.43 -11.91
C PHE A 351 2.27 -0.09 -11.90
N PHE A 352 1.09 -0.64 -11.61
CA PHE A 352 0.79 -2.05 -11.82
C PHE A 352 0.05 -2.22 -13.15
N LEU A 353 0.49 -3.19 -13.95
CA LEU A 353 -0.24 -3.65 -15.12
C LEU A 353 -0.02 -5.15 -15.30
N GLU A 354 -1.09 -5.93 -15.35
CA GLU A 354 -1.04 -7.39 -15.32
C GLU A 354 -0.21 -7.92 -14.12
N LYS A 355 0.91 -8.60 -14.38
CA LYS A 355 1.85 -9.13 -13.38
C LYS A 355 3.11 -8.29 -13.23
N HIS A 356 3.13 -7.09 -13.83
CA HIS A 356 4.31 -6.23 -13.85
C HIS A 356 4.10 -4.97 -13.02
N MET A 357 5.16 -4.55 -12.36
CA MET A 357 5.33 -3.20 -11.87
C MET A 357 6.34 -2.50 -12.76
N PHE A 358 5.98 -1.33 -13.28
CA PHE A 358 6.86 -0.54 -14.14
C PHE A 358 6.89 0.92 -13.71
N GLY A 359 8.06 1.54 -13.85
CA GLY A 359 8.32 2.93 -13.54
C GLY A 359 8.25 3.80 -14.80
N VAL A 360 7.58 4.93 -14.69
CA VAL A 360 7.48 5.94 -15.75
C VAL A 360 8.13 7.21 -15.26
N ASP A 361 9.13 7.70 -16.00
CA ASP A 361 9.57 9.09 -15.90
C ASP A 361 8.52 9.95 -16.61
N VAL A 362 7.70 10.63 -15.80
CA VAL A 362 6.57 11.44 -16.29
C VAL A 362 7.05 12.64 -17.09
N ARG A 363 8.19 13.23 -16.70
CA ARG A 363 8.80 14.37 -17.38
C ARG A 363 9.35 13.96 -18.76
N ALA A 364 10.06 12.83 -18.81
CA ALA A 364 10.62 12.31 -20.06
C ALA A 364 9.60 11.53 -20.89
N ARG A 365 8.44 11.14 -20.31
CA ARG A 365 7.40 10.29 -20.92
C ARG A 365 7.91 8.91 -21.33
N LYS A 366 8.78 8.31 -20.52
CA LYS A 366 9.49 7.06 -20.81
C LYS A 366 9.36 6.07 -19.68
N VAL A 367 9.34 4.79 -20.04
CA VAL A 367 9.50 3.72 -19.05
C VAL A 367 10.98 3.60 -18.67
N VAL A 368 11.25 3.64 -17.38
CA VAL A 368 12.63 3.56 -16.83
C VAL A 368 12.97 2.16 -16.35
N ASP A 369 11.99 1.39 -15.90
CA ASP A 369 12.15 -0.02 -15.54
C ASP A 369 10.81 -0.76 -15.61
N CYS A 370 10.88 -2.10 -15.67
CA CYS A 370 9.72 -2.97 -15.67
C CYS A 370 10.14 -4.36 -15.15
N LYS A 371 9.46 -4.86 -14.10
CA LYS A 371 9.72 -6.17 -13.51
C LYS A 371 8.43 -6.85 -13.10
N LEU A 372 8.47 -8.17 -13.05
CA LEU A 372 7.41 -8.95 -12.38
C LEU A 372 7.37 -8.59 -10.90
N TYR A 373 6.16 -8.44 -10.37
CA TYR A 373 5.94 -8.29 -8.94
C TYR A 373 5.18 -9.48 -8.37
N ASP A 374 5.38 -9.71 -7.08
CA ASP A 374 4.64 -10.71 -6.31
C ASP A 374 4.17 -10.08 -5.00
N LEU A 375 2.94 -10.39 -4.59
CA LEU A 375 2.35 -10.00 -3.31
C LEU A 375 1.96 -11.26 -2.54
N VAL A 376 2.22 -11.25 -1.25
CA VAL A 376 1.98 -12.41 -0.37
C VAL A 376 0.53 -12.89 -0.43
N ALA A 377 -0.41 -11.98 -0.44
CA ALA A 377 -1.83 -12.26 -0.55
C ALA A 377 -2.47 -11.22 -1.47
N PRO A 378 -2.41 -11.42 -2.79
CA PRO A 378 -3.05 -10.50 -3.71
C PRO A 378 -4.56 -10.50 -3.42
N PRO A 379 -5.17 -9.33 -3.21
CA PRO A 379 -6.60 -9.22 -2.99
C PRO A 379 -7.34 -9.75 -4.23
N ARG A 380 -8.53 -10.30 -4.02
CA ARG A 380 -9.41 -10.71 -5.14
C ARG A 380 -9.90 -9.54 -5.99
N CYS A 381 -9.88 -8.33 -5.43
CA CYS A 381 -10.12 -7.07 -6.12
C CYS A 381 -8.82 -6.57 -6.78
N ALA A 382 -8.93 -5.61 -7.67
CA ALA A 382 -7.81 -4.97 -8.34
C ALA A 382 -6.76 -4.46 -7.34
N VAL A 383 -5.49 -4.55 -7.72
CA VAL A 383 -4.37 -4.00 -6.96
C VAL A 383 -4.52 -2.48 -6.87
N ALA A 384 -4.03 -1.88 -5.80
CA ALA A 384 -4.09 -0.44 -5.57
C ALA A 384 -2.84 0.04 -4.81
N SER A 385 -2.62 1.33 -4.75
CA SER A 385 -1.41 1.93 -4.13
C SER A 385 -1.24 1.56 -2.65
N ARG A 386 -2.32 1.23 -1.94
CA ARG A 386 -2.25 0.78 -0.53
C ARG A 386 -1.51 -0.54 -0.32
N PHE A 387 -1.35 -1.39 -1.35
CA PHE A 387 -0.72 -2.72 -1.21
C PHE A 387 0.79 -2.70 -1.30
N VAL A 388 1.38 -1.57 -1.64
CA VAL A 388 2.83 -1.34 -1.62
C VAL A 388 3.17 0.00 -1.00
N ARG A 389 4.39 0.12 -0.49
CA ARG A 389 4.90 1.37 0.09
C ARG A 389 6.30 1.63 -0.44
N ALA A 390 6.54 2.87 -0.86
CA ALA A 390 7.89 3.35 -1.06
C ALA A 390 8.52 3.60 0.32
N TRP A 391 9.49 2.78 0.69
CA TRP A 391 10.13 2.87 2.00
C TRP A 391 11.59 3.24 1.85
N ARG A 392 11.97 4.41 2.36
CA ARG A 392 13.38 4.77 2.53
C ARG A 392 13.98 3.90 3.61
N LEU A 393 15.06 3.22 3.28
CA LEU A 393 15.73 2.35 4.23
C LEU A 393 16.51 3.17 5.26
N PRO A 394 16.57 2.74 6.52
CA PRO A 394 17.38 3.39 7.53
C PRO A 394 18.84 3.38 7.10
N GLN A 395 19.54 4.50 7.32
CA GLN A 395 20.97 4.56 7.08
C GLN A 395 21.67 3.63 8.09
N GLN A 396 22.33 2.59 7.59
CA GLN A 396 23.04 1.62 8.41
C GLN A 396 24.16 2.30 9.19
N GLN A 397 24.02 2.37 10.51
CA GLN A 397 25.12 2.73 11.39
C GLN A 397 26.02 1.53 11.76
N SER A 398 25.66 0.31 11.35
CA SER A 398 26.47 -0.91 11.56
C SER A 398 26.14 -1.98 10.52
N PRO A 399 27.15 -2.71 9.98
CA PRO A 399 26.91 -3.79 9.03
C PRO A 399 26.42 -5.02 9.80
N GLY A 400 25.11 -5.26 9.85
CA GLY A 400 24.71 -6.41 10.63
C GLY A 400 23.35 -7.05 10.43
N MET A 401 22.33 -6.45 9.84
CA MET A 401 21.01 -7.11 9.85
C MET A 401 20.08 -6.94 8.65
N LEU A 402 20.43 -6.20 7.64
CA LEU A 402 19.62 -6.19 6.41
C LEU A 402 20.32 -7.04 5.36
N ASN A 403 19.97 -8.32 5.27
CA ASN A 403 20.49 -9.21 4.24
C ASN A 403 19.68 -9.08 2.95
N TRP A 404 20.35 -8.73 1.85
CA TRP A 404 19.79 -8.88 0.52
C TRP A 404 19.73 -10.38 0.20
N SER A 405 18.51 -10.89 0.01
CA SER A 405 18.32 -12.29 -0.41
C SER A 405 18.76 -12.42 -1.87
N ASN A 406 19.79 -13.24 -2.10
CA ASN A 406 20.25 -13.65 -3.44
C ASN A 406 19.52 -14.89 -3.94
N ASP A 407 18.51 -15.39 -3.23
CA ASP A 407 17.82 -16.61 -3.66
C ASP A 407 17.04 -16.37 -4.96
N PRO A 408 17.34 -17.12 -6.01
CA PRO A 408 16.49 -17.13 -7.18
C PRO A 408 15.12 -17.66 -6.74
N ILE A 409 14.07 -16.97 -7.17
CA ILE A 409 12.68 -17.41 -7.00
C ILE A 409 12.61 -18.89 -7.38
N LEU A 410 12.43 -19.75 -6.38
CA LEU A 410 12.07 -21.15 -6.62
C LEU A 410 10.73 -21.12 -7.35
N THR A 411 10.79 -21.37 -8.66
CA THR A 411 9.61 -21.62 -9.47
C THR A 411 8.89 -22.80 -8.84
N ALA A 412 7.67 -22.56 -8.39
CA ALA A 412 6.78 -23.57 -7.82
C ALA A 412 6.54 -24.69 -8.84
N LYS A 413 7.40 -25.67 -8.82
CA LYS A 413 7.21 -27.04 -9.32
C LYS A 413 7.45 -27.98 -8.15
N ASP A 414 6.59 -27.89 -7.16
CA ASP A 414 6.45 -28.98 -6.20
C ASP A 414 4.97 -29.27 -6.00
N LYS A 415 4.70 -30.52 -6.31
CA LYS A 415 3.45 -31.23 -6.39
C LYS A 415 2.57 -31.00 -5.17
N ALA A 416 1.34 -30.54 -5.40
CA ALA A 416 0.25 -30.73 -4.46
C ALA A 416 -0.06 -32.21 -4.30
N PRO A 417 -0.25 -32.74 -3.09
CA PRO A 417 -0.80 -34.06 -2.90
C PRO A 417 -2.26 -34.07 -3.30
N HIS A 418 -2.64 -35.00 -4.13
CA HIS A 418 -4.01 -35.35 -4.48
C HIS A 418 -4.81 -35.69 -3.21
N GLY A 419 -5.69 -34.82 -2.79
CA GLY A 419 -6.77 -35.07 -1.86
C GLY A 419 -8.08 -34.76 -2.53
N SER A 420 -8.74 -35.78 -3.05
CA SER A 420 -10.09 -35.72 -3.59
C SER A 420 -11.09 -35.52 -2.45
N TYR A 421 -11.85 -34.42 -2.48
CA TYR A 421 -13.08 -34.26 -1.71
C TYR A 421 -14.26 -34.14 -2.67
N PRO A 422 -15.37 -34.87 -2.42
CA PRO A 422 -16.51 -34.90 -3.30
C PRO A 422 -17.32 -33.60 -3.21
N LEU A 423 -17.70 -33.10 -4.38
CA LEU A 423 -18.69 -32.05 -4.56
C LEU A 423 -20.08 -32.67 -4.46
N GLU A 424 -20.79 -32.44 -3.38
CA GLU A 424 -22.24 -32.58 -3.35
C GLU A 424 -22.90 -31.33 -2.78
N GLY A 425 -23.82 -30.78 -3.57
CA GLY A 425 -25.00 -30.04 -3.15
C GLY A 425 -24.86 -28.57 -2.85
N LEU A 426 -24.99 -27.70 -3.86
CA LEU A 426 -25.52 -26.34 -3.65
C LEU A 426 -26.52 -25.98 -4.75
N THR A 427 -27.76 -26.09 -4.36
CA THR A 427 -28.96 -25.66 -5.06
C THR A 427 -28.93 -24.15 -5.35
N LYS A 428 -29.36 -23.80 -6.56
CA LYS A 428 -29.67 -22.44 -7.03
C LYS A 428 -30.69 -21.76 -6.12
N GLN A 429 -30.41 -20.58 -5.65
CA GLN A 429 -31.44 -19.61 -5.26
C GLN A 429 -31.28 -18.32 -6.04
N THR A 430 -32.34 -18.00 -6.74
CA THR A 430 -32.63 -16.85 -7.58
C THR A 430 -32.78 -15.61 -6.70
N PHE A 431 -32.10 -14.53 -7.04
CA PHE A 431 -32.39 -13.20 -6.50
C PHE A 431 -33.43 -12.50 -7.35
N ILE A 432 -34.54 -12.11 -6.74
CA ILE A 432 -35.49 -11.08 -7.18
C ILE A 432 -35.65 -10.10 -6.01
N GLY A 433 -35.49 -8.81 -6.31
CA GLY A 433 -35.81 -7.70 -5.44
C GLY A 433 -34.64 -6.74 -5.23
#